data_02fee84fff0ef2489d45747521757bcc
#
_entry.id   02fee84fff0ef2489d45747521757bcc
#
_cell.length_a   1.000
_cell.length_b   1.000
_cell.length_c   1.000
_cell.angle_alpha   90.00
_cell.angle_beta   90.00
_cell.angle_gamma   90.00
#
_symmetry.space_group_name_H-M   'P 1'
#
loop_
_entity.id
_entity.type
_entity.pdbx_description
1 polymer ?
#
loop_
_entity_poly.entity_id
_entity_poly.type
_entity_poly.pdbx_seq_one_letter_code
_entity_poly.pdbx_strand_id
1 'polypeptide(L)'
;GLTLQSPLRVERADELFGEGIKAWGCSGTSADCVKLALSELLDSKPDLVLSGINHGPNLGTDIFCSGTVAAAMEGTLENVPSMAISVASFKWKNFDFAGEIAMNIAEQAIINNNWPTSLLLNLNIPPCDKNKIKELSWTRLSIRKYKNQFSKREDPRGDDYYWLAGEVVLDLKSKGYGPKNWPSDVSQIQENKISLTP
;
A
#
# COMPACT_ATOMS: atom_id res chain seq x y z
N GLY A 1 3.53 6.12 10.81
CA GLY A 1 4.41 7.25 11.11
C GLY A 1 5.84 6.81 11.34
N LEU A 2 6.77 7.75 11.46
CA LEU A 2 8.18 7.49 11.71
C LEU A 2 8.46 7.20 13.19
N THR A 3 9.47 6.38 13.45
CA THR A 3 9.95 6.04 14.80
C THR A 3 10.93 7.11 15.27
N LEU A 4 10.52 7.93 16.28
CA LEU A 4 11.32 9.04 16.77
C LEU A 4 11.91 8.82 18.18
N GLN A 5 11.40 7.84 18.93
CA GLN A 5 11.74 7.67 20.35
C GLN A 5 12.67 6.49 20.66
N SER A 6 13.01 5.70 19.65
CA SER A 6 13.90 4.54 19.79
C SER A 6 14.80 4.40 18.56
N PRO A 7 16.00 3.81 18.73
CA PRO A 7 16.88 3.54 17.60
C PRO A 7 16.29 2.46 16.68
N LEU A 8 16.51 2.61 15.38
CA LEU A 8 16.23 1.56 14.40
C LEU A 8 17.42 0.58 14.38
N ARG A 9 17.08 -0.70 14.37
CA ARG A 9 18.06 -1.79 14.19
C ARG A 9 17.91 -2.38 12.81
N VAL A 10 19.03 -2.66 12.17
CA VAL A 10 19.09 -3.18 10.80
C VAL A 10 19.97 -4.41 10.78
N GLU A 11 19.48 -5.44 10.13
CA GLU A 11 20.21 -6.69 9.90
C GLU A 11 20.23 -7.00 8.40
N ARG A 12 21.35 -7.51 7.92
CA ARG A 12 21.48 -7.95 6.53
C ARG A 12 20.71 -9.26 6.34
N ALA A 13 20.02 -9.40 5.21
CA ALA A 13 19.15 -10.56 4.92
C ALA A 13 19.25 -11.03 3.45
N ASP A 14 20.36 -10.75 2.79
CA ASP A 14 20.56 -11.07 1.36
C ASP A 14 20.44 -12.58 1.08
N GLU A 15 20.84 -13.43 2.02
CA GLU A 15 20.77 -14.88 1.92
C GLU A 15 19.35 -15.44 1.79
N LEU A 16 18.32 -14.65 2.14
CA LEU A 16 16.91 -15.03 1.98
C LEU A 16 16.38 -14.82 0.57
N PHE A 17 17.18 -14.16 -0.30
CA PHE A 17 16.77 -13.76 -1.64
C PHE A 17 17.80 -14.22 -2.68
N GLY A 18 17.46 -14.12 -3.94
CA GLY A 18 18.34 -14.54 -5.04
C GLY A 18 19.60 -13.67 -5.17
N GLU A 19 20.59 -14.18 -5.92
CA GLU A 19 21.83 -13.48 -6.20
C GLU A 19 21.57 -12.09 -6.83
N GLY A 20 22.33 -11.09 -6.40
CA GLY A 20 22.20 -9.71 -6.86
C GLY A 20 21.14 -8.88 -6.13
N ILE A 21 20.39 -9.47 -5.20
CA ILE A 21 19.40 -8.74 -4.37
C ILE A 21 20.05 -8.35 -3.06
N LYS A 22 20.07 -7.05 -2.75
CA LYS A 22 20.42 -6.54 -1.43
C LYS A 22 19.16 -6.48 -0.56
N ALA A 23 19.17 -7.08 0.61
CA ALA A 23 18.03 -7.11 1.51
C ALA A 23 18.41 -6.79 2.96
N TRP A 24 17.50 -6.13 3.67
CA TRP A 24 17.67 -5.78 5.07
C TRP A 24 16.36 -5.98 5.85
N GLY A 25 16.47 -6.51 7.05
CA GLY A 25 15.44 -6.45 8.07
C GLY A 25 15.59 -5.18 8.91
N CYS A 26 14.50 -4.47 9.17
CA CYS A 26 14.50 -3.26 10.00
C CYS A 26 13.45 -3.38 11.11
N SER A 27 13.79 -2.94 12.33
CA SER A 27 12.88 -2.94 13.49
C SER A 27 11.85 -1.81 13.48
N GLY A 28 11.86 -0.96 12.46
CA GLY A 28 10.97 0.20 12.34
C GLY A 28 9.64 -0.09 11.63
N THR A 29 8.90 0.97 11.37
CA THR A 29 7.71 0.96 10.51
C THR A 29 8.11 0.80 9.03
N SER A 30 7.13 0.54 8.17
CA SER A 30 7.39 0.49 6.71
C SER A 30 7.93 1.81 6.16
N ALA A 31 7.49 2.95 6.69
CA ALA A 31 8.02 4.26 6.33
C ALA A 31 9.47 4.45 6.80
N ASP A 32 9.82 3.97 8.01
CA ASP A 32 11.20 3.98 8.49
C ASP A 32 12.12 3.16 7.58
N CYS A 33 11.65 2.01 7.09
CA CYS A 33 12.42 1.16 6.17
C CYS A 33 12.78 1.90 4.89
N VAL A 34 11.81 2.58 4.27
CA VAL A 34 12.06 3.32 3.03
C VAL A 34 12.98 4.52 3.28
N LYS A 35 12.68 5.30 4.33
CA LYS A 35 13.52 6.46 4.67
C LYS A 35 14.95 6.05 4.93
N LEU A 36 15.17 5.04 5.75
CA LEU A 36 16.50 4.54 6.08
C LEU A 36 17.22 3.97 4.85
N ALA A 37 16.51 3.22 4.00
CA ALA A 37 17.09 2.67 2.79
C ALA A 37 17.59 3.79 1.85
N LEU A 38 16.77 4.81 1.62
CA LEU A 38 17.09 5.91 0.71
C LEU A 38 18.20 6.81 1.24
N SER A 39 18.32 6.98 2.58
CA SER A 39 19.31 7.88 3.17
C SER A 39 20.65 7.21 3.47
N GLU A 40 20.67 5.91 3.84
CA GLU A 40 21.85 5.29 4.46
C GLU A 40 22.26 3.94 3.85
N LEU A 41 21.32 3.15 3.28
CA LEU A 41 21.63 1.78 2.91
C LEU A 41 21.91 1.58 1.42
N LEU A 42 21.35 2.44 0.57
CA LEU A 42 21.55 2.38 -0.87
C LEU A 42 22.72 3.24 -1.31
N ASP A 43 23.54 2.72 -2.22
CA ASP A 43 24.69 3.44 -2.79
C ASP A 43 24.27 4.57 -3.75
N SER A 44 23.06 4.49 -4.29
CA SER A 44 22.48 5.46 -5.20
C SER A 44 20.95 5.47 -5.09
N LYS A 45 20.36 6.57 -5.52
CA LYS A 45 18.90 6.73 -5.54
C LYS A 45 18.29 5.72 -6.53
N PRO A 46 17.24 4.98 -6.14
CA PRO A 46 16.56 4.06 -7.05
C PRO A 46 15.66 4.83 -8.04
N ASP A 47 15.30 4.18 -9.13
CA ASP A 47 14.40 4.72 -10.14
C ASP A 47 12.94 4.69 -9.69
N LEU A 48 12.60 3.78 -8.75
CA LEU A 48 11.23 3.54 -8.29
C LEU A 48 11.22 2.94 -6.88
N VAL A 49 10.25 3.34 -6.07
CA VAL A 49 9.92 2.68 -4.79
C VAL A 49 8.62 1.93 -4.92
N LEU A 50 8.63 0.63 -4.63
CA LEU A 50 7.46 -0.22 -4.52
C LEU A 50 7.24 -0.63 -3.07
N SER A 51 6.07 -0.33 -2.52
CA SER A 51 5.70 -0.70 -1.16
C SER A 51 4.58 -1.73 -1.16
N GLY A 52 4.81 -2.86 -0.56
CA GLY A 52 3.83 -3.96 -0.47
C GLY A 52 4.46 -5.31 -0.80
N ILE A 53 3.68 -6.33 -1.12
CA ILE A 53 2.24 -6.27 -1.44
C ILE A 53 1.43 -6.44 -0.14
N ASN A 54 0.55 -5.50 0.15
CA ASN A 54 -0.28 -5.51 1.35
C ASN A 54 -1.41 -6.56 1.25
N HIS A 55 -1.62 -7.30 2.32
CA HIS A 55 -2.73 -8.24 2.46
C HIS A 55 -3.94 -7.51 3.07
N GLY A 56 -4.75 -6.93 2.23
CA GLY A 56 -5.93 -6.13 2.58
C GLY A 56 -6.03 -4.86 1.71
N PRO A 57 -7.23 -4.31 1.55
CA PRO A 57 -7.45 -3.11 0.74
C PRO A 57 -6.85 -1.87 1.40
N ASN A 58 -6.30 -0.99 0.58
CA ASN A 58 -5.99 0.39 0.93
C ASN A 58 -6.83 1.29 0.03
N LEU A 59 -8.10 1.48 0.39
CA LEU A 59 -9.11 2.15 -0.42
C LEU A 59 -9.71 3.36 0.32
N GLY A 60 -10.06 4.38 -0.43
CA GLY A 60 -10.67 5.58 0.11
C GLY A 60 -9.84 6.22 1.21
N THR A 61 -10.50 6.73 2.23
CA THR A 61 -9.84 7.41 3.36
C THR A 61 -9.01 6.49 4.25
N ASP A 62 -9.04 5.16 4.07
CA ASP A 62 -8.22 4.22 4.85
C ASP A 62 -6.72 4.39 4.55
N ILE A 63 -6.35 4.96 3.41
CA ILE A 63 -4.96 5.25 3.05
C ILE A 63 -4.21 6.08 4.10
N PHE A 64 -4.92 6.98 4.81
CA PHE A 64 -4.30 7.84 5.84
C PHE A 64 -3.77 7.08 7.05
N CYS A 65 -4.22 5.84 7.25
CA CYS A 65 -3.77 4.96 8.33
C CYS A 65 -2.92 3.78 7.82
N SER A 66 -2.62 3.72 6.52
CA SER A 66 -1.90 2.61 5.90
C SER A 66 -0.39 2.76 6.01
N GLY A 67 0.29 1.75 6.59
CA GLY A 67 1.75 1.67 6.57
C GLY A 67 2.31 1.47 5.15
N THR A 68 1.60 0.74 4.30
CA THR A 68 2.01 0.49 2.90
C THR A 68 1.99 1.79 2.09
N VAL A 69 0.92 2.58 2.22
CA VAL A 69 0.83 3.89 1.54
C VAL A 69 1.84 4.88 2.13
N ALA A 70 2.02 4.89 3.45
CA ALA A 70 2.99 5.76 4.12
C ALA A 70 4.44 5.48 3.66
N ALA A 71 4.79 4.21 3.42
CA ALA A 71 6.11 3.85 2.91
C ALA A 71 6.33 4.33 1.47
N ALA A 72 5.35 4.17 0.59
CA ALA A 72 5.41 4.73 -0.77
C ALA A 72 5.47 6.27 -0.75
N MET A 73 4.70 6.90 0.13
CA MET A 73 4.73 8.36 0.32
C MET A 73 6.12 8.84 0.75
N GLU A 74 6.81 8.11 1.62
CA GLU A 74 8.18 8.47 2.03
C GLU A 74 9.13 8.47 0.84
N GLY A 75 9.03 7.50 -0.08
CA GLY A 75 9.78 7.49 -1.34
C GLY A 75 9.51 8.74 -2.20
N THR A 76 8.23 9.10 -2.33
CA THR A 76 7.83 10.30 -3.08
C THR A 76 8.36 11.59 -2.44
N LEU A 77 8.34 11.70 -1.11
CA LEU A 77 8.91 12.84 -0.39
C LEU A 77 10.42 12.98 -0.61
N GLU A 78 11.11 11.89 -0.85
CA GLU A 78 12.53 11.87 -1.22
C GLU A 78 12.75 12.02 -2.74
N ASN A 79 11.73 12.45 -3.49
CA ASN A 79 11.75 12.65 -4.95
C ASN A 79 12.08 11.37 -5.73
N VAL A 80 11.50 10.23 -5.33
CA VAL A 80 11.49 8.98 -6.09
C VAL A 80 10.04 8.64 -6.43
N PRO A 81 9.70 8.37 -7.70
CA PRO A 81 8.37 7.90 -8.04
C PRO A 81 8.04 6.66 -7.20
N SER A 82 6.83 6.57 -6.67
CA SER A 82 6.52 5.53 -5.72
C SER A 82 5.13 4.93 -5.93
N MET A 83 4.98 3.64 -5.64
CA MET A 83 3.71 2.93 -5.75
C MET A 83 3.46 2.05 -4.54
N ALA A 84 2.31 2.25 -3.89
CA ALA A 84 1.77 1.35 -2.88
C ALA A 84 0.94 0.26 -3.56
N ILE A 85 1.10 -1.00 -3.18
CA ILE A 85 0.49 -2.16 -3.83
C ILE A 85 -0.27 -2.97 -2.79
N SER A 86 -1.55 -3.27 -3.08
CA SER A 86 -2.44 -3.99 -2.16
C SER A 86 -3.32 -4.99 -2.90
N VAL A 87 -3.51 -6.18 -2.30
CA VAL A 87 -4.60 -7.08 -2.68
C VAL A 87 -5.82 -6.72 -1.84
N ALA A 88 -6.94 -6.41 -2.49
CA ALA A 88 -8.13 -5.87 -1.84
C ALA A 88 -8.93 -6.94 -1.05
N SER A 89 -8.24 -7.81 -0.30
CA SER A 89 -8.85 -8.86 0.53
C SER A 89 -7.90 -9.34 1.61
N PHE A 90 -8.41 -9.59 2.81
CA PHE A 90 -7.69 -10.28 3.90
C PHE A 90 -7.75 -11.81 3.80
N LYS A 91 -8.40 -12.38 2.79
CA LYS A 91 -8.56 -13.83 2.60
C LYS A 91 -7.85 -14.38 1.37
N TRP A 92 -7.61 -13.54 0.37
CA TRP A 92 -6.95 -13.92 -0.87
C TRP A 92 -5.44 -14.07 -0.66
N LYS A 93 -4.87 -15.17 -1.17
CA LYS A 93 -3.46 -15.50 -0.93
C LYS A 93 -2.61 -15.60 -2.20
N ASN A 94 -3.17 -15.35 -3.38
CA ASN A 94 -2.42 -15.38 -4.63
C ASN A 94 -1.69 -14.06 -4.85
N PHE A 95 -0.51 -13.93 -4.25
CA PHE A 95 0.35 -12.75 -4.39
C PHE A 95 1.16 -12.75 -5.68
N ASP A 96 1.41 -13.92 -6.30
CA ASP A 96 2.18 -14.02 -7.54
C ASP A 96 1.51 -13.23 -8.66
N PHE A 97 0.21 -13.38 -8.80
CA PHE A 97 -0.56 -12.60 -9.78
C PHE A 97 -0.54 -11.09 -9.48
N ALA A 98 -0.62 -10.71 -8.21
CA ALA A 98 -0.50 -9.30 -7.82
C ALA A 98 0.91 -8.75 -8.13
N GLY A 99 1.95 -9.57 -7.93
CA GLY A 99 3.32 -9.28 -8.32
C GLY A 99 3.47 -9.06 -9.83
N GLU A 100 2.90 -9.94 -10.65
CA GLU A 100 2.90 -9.79 -12.13
C GLU A 100 2.31 -8.44 -12.57
N ILE A 101 1.16 -8.05 -12.00
CA ILE A 101 0.52 -6.76 -12.31
C ILE A 101 1.42 -5.59 -11.90
N ALA A 102 1.96 -5.63 -10.67
CA ALA A 102 2.81 -4.57 -10.17
C ALA A 102 4.09 -4.43 -10.99
N MET A 103 4.73 -5.53 -11.36
CA MET A 103 5.91 -5.55 -12.23
C MET A 103 5.62 -4.94 -13.59
N ASN A 104 4.52 -5.34 -14.26
CA ASN A 104 4.16 -4.79 -15.56
C ASN A 104 3.99 -3.27 -15.53
N ILE A 105 3.38 -2.73 -14.47
CA ILE A 105 3.20 -1.27 -14.30
C ILE A 105 4.56 -0.61 -14.03
N ALA A 106 5.38 -1.20 -13.17
CA ALA A 106 6.71 -0.69 -12.82
C ALA A 106 7.65 -0.68 -14.04
N GLU A 107 7.68 -1.74 -14.82
CA GLU A 107 8.47 -1.83 -16.06
C GLU A 107 8.08 -0.75 -17.06
N GLN A 108 6.79 -0.52 -17.27
CA GLN A 108 6.31 0.55 -18.14
C GLN A 108 6.72 1.93 -17.63
N ALA A 109 6.72 2.13 -16.31
CA ALA A 109 7.19 3.37 -15.71
C ALA A 109 8.67 3.64 -15.98
N ILE A 110 9.51 2.62 -15.81
CA ILE A 110 10.97 2.70 -16.00
C ILE A 110 11.31 2.86 -17.49
N ILE A 111 10.73 2.00 -18.37
CA ILE A 111 11.01 2.01 -19.81
C ILE A 111 10.64 3.37 -20.45
N ASN A 112 9.50 3.92 -20.08
CA ASN A 112 9.03 5.18 -20.66
C ASN A 112 9.68 6.40 -19.99
N ASN A 113 10.34 6.25 -18.85
CA ASN A 113 11.01 7.29 -18.06
C ASN A 113 10.19 8.60 -17.96
N ASN A 114 8.87 8.49 -17.82
CA ASN A 114 7.96 9.63 -17.87
C ASN A 114 7.14 9.83 -16.58
N TRP A 115 7.44 9.06 -15.53
CA TRP A 115 6.84 9.29 -14.23
C TRP A 115 7.53 10.46 -13.53
N PRO A 116 6.78 11.49 -13.12
CA PRO A 116 7.35 12.57 -12.34
C PRO A 116 7.86 12.05 -11.00
N THR A 117 8.96 12.60 -10.51
CA THR A 117 9.59 12.20 -9.23
C THR A 117 8.66 12.40 -8.02
N SER A 118 7.65 13.25 -8.15
CA SER A 118 6.62 13.50 -7.16
C SER A 118 5.38 12.58 -7.29
N LEU A 119 5.44 11.57 -8.16
CA LEU A 119 4.30 10.67 -8.36
C LEU A 119 4.19 9.67 -7.21
N LEU A 120 3.02 9.64 -6.60
CA LEU A 120 2.58 8.58 -5.68
C LEU A 120 1.38 7.89 -6.29
N LEU A 121 1.46 6.58 -6.47
CA LEU A 121 0.35 5.76 -6.93
C LEU A 121 -0.08 4.77 -5.85
N ASN A 122 -1.38 4.57 -5.73
CA ASN A 122 -1.98 3.56 -4.87
C ASN A 122 -2.70 2.52 -5.75
N LEU A 123 -2.09 1.35 -5.89
CA LEU A 123 -2.57 0.23 -6.68
C LEU A 123 -3.33 -0.75 -5.78
N ASN A 124 -4.60 -0.98 -6.10
CA ASN A 124 -5.39 -2.03 -5.46
C ASN A 124 -5.84 -3.06 -6.51
N ILE A 125 -5.63 -4.34 -6.21
CA ILE A 125 -5.90 -5.47 -7.10
C ILE A 125 -7.08 -6.25 -6.53
N PRO A 126 -8.16 -6.49 -7.31
CA PRO A 126 -9.33 -7.21 -6.82
C PRO A 126 -8.99 -8.68 -6.54
N PRO A 127 -9.60 -9.29 -5.50
CA PRO A 127 -9.34 -10.67 -5.10
C PRO A 127 -10.11 -11.66 -5.96
N CYS A 128 -9.73 -11.78 -7.23
CA CYS A 128 -10.35 -12.71 -8.15
C CYS A 128 -9.33 -13.32 -9.12
N ASP A 129 -9.69 -14.38 -9.80
CA ASP A 129 -8.84 -15.03 -10.77
C ASP A 129 -8.51 -14.11 -11.95
N LYS A 130 -7.34 -14.29 -12.56
CA LYS A 130 -6.81 -13.47 -13.66
C LYS A 130 -7.83 -13.28 -14.81
N ASN A 131 -8.57 -14.33 -15.16
CA ASN A 131 -9.58 -14.31 -16.23
C ASN A 131 -10.85 -13.51 -15.87
N LYS A 132 -11.02 -13.12 -14.62
CA LYS A 132 -12.14 -12.29 -14.14
C LYS A 132 -11.77 -10.81 -14.01
N ILE A 133 -10.49 -10.48 -14.09
CA ILE A 133 -10.03 -9.10 -14.15
C ILE A 133 -10.46 -8.49 -15.47
N LYS A 134 -11.12 -7.33 -15.41
CA LYS A 134 -11.63 -6.66 -16.59
C LYS A 134 -10.63 -5.69 -17.20
N GLU A 135 -10.18 -4.73 -16.41
CA GLU A 135 -9.29 -3.68 -16.88
C GLU A 135 -8.60 -2.96 -15.70
N LEU A 136 -7.60 -2.15 -16.00
CA LEU A 136 -7.05 -1.17 -15.09
C LEU A 136 -7.79 0.16 -15.26
N SER A 137 -8.20 0.76 -14.16
CA SER A 137 -8.90 2.05 -14.13
C SER A 137 -8.15 3.07 -13.30
N TRP A 138 -7.99 4.27 -13.83
CA TRP A 138 -7.65 5.44 -13.04
C TRP A 138 -8.82 5.79 -12.11
N THR A 139 -8.53 5.97 -10.84
CA THR A 139 -9.56 6.13 -9.82
C THR A 139 -9.30 7.32 -8.93
N ARG A 140 -10.33 7.77 -8.26
CA ARG A 140 -10.25 8.72 -7.15
C ARG A 140 -10.56 8.02 -5.84
N LEU A 141 -10.05 8.55 -4.74
CA LEU A 141 -10.33 8.03 -3.40
C LEU A 141 -11.81 8.24 -3.04
N SER A 142 -12.47 7.18 -2.58
CA SER A 142 -13.79 7.26 -1.95
C SER A 142 -13.70 7.75 -0.51
N ILE A 143 -14.83 8.10 0.11
CA ILE A 143 -14.90 8.39 1.54
C ILE A 143 -15.50 7.18 2.24
N ARG A 144 -14.74 6.55 3.14
CA ARG A 144 -15.19 5.42 3.95
C ARG A 144 -15.37 5.84 5.40
N LYS A 145 -16.45 5.37 6.03
CA LYS A 145 -16.72 5.56 7.45
C LYS A 145 -17.07 4.23 8.10
N TYR A 146 -16.64 4.08 9.34
CA TYR A 146 -16.84 2.89 10.14
C TYR A 146 -17.72 3.19 11.36
N LYS A 147 -18.49 2.20 11.81
CA LYS A 147 -19.17 2.23 13.12
C LYS A 147 -18.64 1.10 13.99
N ASN A 148 -18.97 1.17 15.30
CA ASN A 148 -18.55 0.15 16.27
C ASN A 148 -17.06 -0.13 16.18
N GLN A 149 -16.25 0.93 16.17
CA GLN A 149 -14.81 0.85 15.89
C GLN A 149 -14.06 -0.01 16.90
N PHE A 150 -14.55 -0.10 18.14
CA PHE A 150 -13.90 -0.89 19.18
C PHE A 150 -14.85 -1.89 19.81
N SER A 151 -14.38 -3.12 19.97
CA SER A 151 -14.99 -4.18 20.77
C SER A 151 -14.22 -4.31 22.07
N LYS A 152 -14.86 -3.92 23.18
CA LYS A 152 -14.31 -4.08 24.53
C LYS A 152 -14.36 -5.55 24.95
N ARG A 153 -13.32 -6.04 25.60
CA ARG A 153 -13.22 -7.35 26.24
C ARG A 153 -12.43 -7.19 27.54
N GLU A 154 -12.47 -8.22 28.38
CA GLU A 154 -11.75 -8.32 29.63
C GLU A 154 -10.77 -9.50 29.56
N ASP A 155 -9.58 -9.34 30.08
CA ASP A 155 -8.60 -10.40 30.17
C ASP A 155 -8.83 -11.28 31.42
N PRO A 156 -8.16 -12.44 31.58
CA PRO A 156 -8.33 -13.31 32.75
C PRO A 156 -7.96 -12.67 34.10
N ARG A 157 -7.33 -11.50 34.11
CA ARG A 157 -6.97 -10.74 35.33
C ARG A 157 -7.98 -9.65 35.68
N GLY A 158 -8.99 -9.44 34.80
CA GLY A 158 -10.00 -8.41 34.95
C GLY A 158 -9.63 -7.06 34.28
N ASP A 159 -8.54 -7.01 33.51
CA ASP A 159 -8.15 -5.80 32.81
C ASP A 159 -8.86 -5.66 31.45
N ASP A 160 -9.39 -4.47 31.18
CA ASP A 160 -10.08 -4.16 29.94
C ASP A 160 -9.10 -4.06 28.76
N TYR A 161 -9.46 -4.68 27.63
CA TYR A 161 -8.77 -4.46 26.36
C TYR A 161 -9.74 -4.28 25.20
N TYR A 162 -9.27 -3.68 24.10
CA TYR A 162 -10.12 -3.26 22.99
C TYR A 162 -9.56 -3.76 21.67
N TRP A 163 -10.41 -4.41 20.87
CA TRP A 163 -10.12 -4.74 19.49
C TRP A 163 -10.70 -3.69 18.56
N LEU A 164 -9.90 -3.24 17.58
CA LEU A 164 -10.43 -2.47 16.45
C LEU A 164 -11.22 -3.43 15.54
N ALA A 165 -12.52 -3.29 15.52
CA ALA A 165 -13.46 -4.23 14.88
C ALA A 165 -14.58 -3.51 14.13
N GLY A 166 -14.30 -2.34 13.57
CA GLY A 166 -15.31 -1.52 12.91
C GLY A 166 -15.82 -2.13 11.60
N GLU A 167 -17.13 -1.98 11.37
CA GLU A 167 -17.76 -2.31 10.09
C GLU A 167 -17.89 -1.05 9.22
N VAL A 168 -17.61 -1.19 7.92
CA VAL A 168 -17.85 -0.12 6.96
C VAL A 168 -19.35 0.11 6.82
N VAL A 169 -19.82 1.26 7.25
CA VAL A 169 -21.25 1.62 7.15
C VAL A 169 -21.54 2.63 6.07
N LEU A 170 -20.54 3.37 5.65
CA LEU A 170 -20.69 4.40 4.64
C LEU A 170 -19.52 4.36 3.71
N ASP A 171 -19.84 4.07 2.46
CA ASP A 171 -18.92 4.12 1.34
C ASP A 171 -19.49 5.10 0.33
N LEU A 172 -19.11 6.38 0.45
CA LEU A 172 -19.58 7.43 -0.41
C LEU A 172 -18.85 7.40 -1.75
N LYS A 173 -19.26 6.47 -2.61
CA LYS A 173 -18.70 6.31 -3.98
C LYS A 173 -18.88 7.55 -4.84
N SER A 174 -19.91 8.35 -4.56
CA SER A 174 -20.19 9.61 -5.27
C SER A 174 -19.37 10.81 -4.77
N LYS A 175 -18.74 10.69 -3.59
CA LYS A 175 -17.88 11.71 -2.97
C LYS A 175 -16.50 11.14 -2.78
N GLY A 176 -15.47 12.01 -2.78
CA GLY A 176 -14.10 11.59 -2.56
C GLY A 176 -13.09 12.63 -3.00
N TYR A 177 -11.83 12.24 -3.02
CA TYR A 177 -10.69 13.08 -3.37
C TYR A 177 -10.15 12.69 -4.74
N GLY A 178 -9.98 13.67 -5.63
CA GLY A 178 -9.51 13.49 -6.99
C GLY A 178 -10.49 14.01 -8.05
N PRO A 179 -10.21 13.79 -9.33
CA PRO A 179 -11.05 14.25 -10.44
C PRO A 179 -12.48 13.72 -10.36
N LYS A 180 -13.48 14.62 -10.41
CA LYS A 180 -14.90 14.26 -10.22
C LYS A 180 -15.45 13.29 -11.28
N ASN A 181 -14.87 13.29 -12.47
CA ASN A 181 -15.24 12.41 -13.58
C ASN A 181 -14.58 11.03 -13.50
N TRP A 182 -13.67 10.80 -12.56
CA TRP A 182 -13.07 9.48 -12.35
C TRP A 182 -13.96 8.61 -11.45
N PRO A 183 -14.03 7.29 -11.71
CA PRO A 183 -14.75 6.36 -10.85
C PRO A 183 -14.06 6.28 -9.48
N SER A 184 -14.80 5.85 -8.46
CA SER A 184 -14.20 5.62 -7.14
C SER A 184 -13.40 4.31 -7.11
N ASP A 185 -12.31 4.29 -6.37
CA ASP A 185 -11.46 3.13 -6.15
C ASP A 185 -12.27 1.90 -5.66
N VAL A 186 -13.14 2.09 -4.66
CA VAL A 186 -14.00 1.03 -4.14
C VAL A 186 -14.93 0.48 -5.20
N SER A 187 -15.54 1.33 -6.05
CA SER A 187 -16.45 0.84 -7.08
C SER A 187 -15.73 -0.03 -8.10
N GLN A 188 -14.50 0.34 -8.48
CA GLN A 188 -13.74 -0.42 -9.47
C GLN A 188 -13.31 -1.79 -8.93
N ILE A 189 -12.89 -1.86 -7.67
CA ILE A 189 -12.59 -3.15 -7.03
C ILE A 189 -13.82 -4.07 -7.00
N GLN A 190 -15.01 -3.52 -6.68
CA GLN A 190 -16.26 -4.30 -6.68
C GLN A 190 -16.67 -4.81 -8.07
N GLU A 191 -16.24 -4.12 -9.14
CA GLU A 191 -16.45 -4.52 -10.52
C GLU A 191 -15.36 -5.46 -11.08
N ASN A 192 -14.44 -5.95 -10.24
CA ASN A 192 -13.26 -6.73 -10.63
C ASN A 192 -12.32 -5.98 -11.58
N LYS A 193 -12.16 -4.67 -11.39
CA LYS A 193 -11.19 -3.86 -12.10
C LYS A 193 -10.03 -3.50 -11.15
N ILE A 194 -8.84 -3.37 -11.71
CA ILE A 194 -7.67 -2.89 -10.99
C ILE A 194 -7.84 -1.39 -10.79
N SER A 195 -7.71 -0.94 -9.54
CA SER A 195 -7.81 0.47 -9.18
C SER A 195 -6.41 1.08 -9.06
N LEU A 196 -6.15 2.16 -9.79
CA LEU A 196 -4.91 2.94 -9.73
C LEU A 196 -5.25 4.39 -9.40
N THR A 197 -4.92 4.83 -8.18
CA THR A 197 -5.24 6.17 -7.66
C THR A 197 -3.95 6.97 -7.48
N PRO A 198 -3.80 8.15 -8.08
CA PRO A 198 -2.69 9.07 -7.81
C PRO A 198 -2.89 9.88 -6.54
#